data_a6a0e33d4df9eb8dc6eb8c36cddc760f
#
_entry.id   a6a0e33d4df9eb8dc6eb8c36cddc760f
#
_cell.length_a   1.000
_cell.length_b   1.000
_cell.length_c   1.000
_cell.angle_alpha   90.00
_cell.angle_beta   90.00
_cell.angle_gamma   90.00
#
_symmetry.space_group_name_H-M   'P 1'
#
loop_
_entity.id
_entity.type
_entity.pdbx_description
1 polymer ?
#
loop_
_entity_poly.entity_id
_entity_poly.type
_entity_poly.pdbx_seq_one_letter_code
_entity_poly.pdbx_strand_id
1 'polypeptide(L)'
;MPRTHLGKRRRPLLLCVLTLLLTLVAATQPASAAEGRPYTNPLKSFKGADPWLEYYDGSYYLVTTTFTGVLGIRKSPTLAGLATAPNVQVWSDTTSTRNTNIWAPELHFLDGHWYLYYSAGQSGVACCDSQRTHVLESAGTDPMGTYTYKGSLTGSNLTPGGWLIDASVLKANDRLYLVGSGFVNGSAQSLVIAPMSNPYTLAGSTFTVISSPTLDWERSGSPVNEGPEPLYRGGRTFLTYSASSCQTADYKLGQLELTGSDPLDPASWTKKQTPVFQRSDAAGVYGPGHNGFFTSPDGSENWIVYHANSASNGGCGNGRTTRAQKFTWNADGTPNLGTPVALGATLPGPSGETAATPTAYTLVNRNSGKCLDVSGGGTADGTNIFQWTCTGGANQKWKVEDLGDDTNRLVNVATGKVMDVAGCSAADGTDIRQWSWLNNKCQRYRLVFTASGDHVRIVNEATGKVADVADCGTANGTDVRQWTWLNNTCQQWRLVPAT
;
A
#
# COMPACT_ATOMS: atom_id res chain seq x y z
N MET A 1 74.79 55.13 71.98
CA MET A 1 73.75 54.27 72.59
C MET A 1 72.43 54.82 72.32
N PRO A 2 71.65 54.36 71.41
CA PRO A 2 70.33 53.89 71.78
C PRO A 2 69.90 52.64 71.01
N ARG A 3 68.90 51.96 71.52
CA ARG A 3 68.36 50.67 71.10
C ARG A 3 67.45 50.82 69.93
N THR A 4 67.52 49.99 68.92
CA THR A 4 66.65 49.83 67.79
C THR A 4 65.57 48.78 68.10
N HIS A 5 64.28 49.17 67.93
CA HIS A 5 63.16 48.26 67.99
C HIS A 5 62.88 47.67 66.58
N LEU A 6 62.90 46.31 66.56
CA LEU A 6 62.41 45.54 65.37
C LEU A 6 60.91 45.45 65.36
N GLY A 7 60.29 46.05 64.34
CA GLY A 7 58.89 45.88 64.07
C GLY A 7 58.62 44.63 63.18
N LYS A 8 57.86 43.71 63.72
CA LYS A 8 57.35 42.52 62.95
C LYS A 8 56.27 42.92 61.98
N ARG A 9 56.56 42.86 60.69
CA ARG A 9 55.55 42.97 59.64
C ARG A 9 54.87 41.59 59.49
N ARG A 10 53.51 41.53 59.73
CA ARG A 10 52.64 40.44 59.40
C ARG A 10 52.25 40.54 57.91
N ARG A 11 52.51 39.51 57.12
CA ARG A 11 52.03 39.33 55.77
C ARG A 11 50.60 38.75 55.84
N PRO A 12 49.60 39.29 55.06
CA PRO A 12 48.31 38.65 54.96
C PRO A 12 48.37 37.43 54.00
N LEU A 13 47.87 36.32 54.46
CA LEU A 13 47.65 35.10 53.68
C LEU A 13 46.46 35.34 52.73
N LEU A 14 46.73 35.38 51.41
CA LEU A 14 45.68 35.47 50.39
C LEU A 14 45.14 34.05 50.20
N LEU A 15 43.95 33.80 50.69
CA LEU A 15 43.22 32.55 50.49
C LEU A 15 42.56 32.61 49.08
N CYS A 16 43.15 31.95 48.07
CA CYS A 16 42.54 31.70 46.79
C CYS A 16 41.44 30.63 46.93
N VAL A 17 40.17 31.08 46.98
CA VAL A 17 39.03 30.14 46.86
C VAL A 17 38.84 29.85 45.35
N LEU A 18 39.29 28.66 44.95
CA LEU A 18 39.04 28.12 43.61
C LEU A 18 37.61 27.57 43.58
N THR A 19 36.67 28.39 43.07
CA THR A 19 35.29 27.93 42.76
C THR A 19 35.30 27.07 41.51
N LEU A 20 35.23 25.76 41.68
CA LEU A 20 35.05 24.79 40.61
C LEU A 20 33.59 24.91 40.12
N LEU A 21 33.34 25.60 39.00
CA LEU A 21 32.06 25.54 38.29
C LEU A 21 31.95 24.18 37.60
N LEU A 22 31.27 23.22 38.23
CA LEU A 22 30.76 22.02 37.54
C LEU A 22 29.63 22.46 36.59
N THR A 23 29.92 22.63 35.32
CA THR A 23 28.90 22.67 34.29
C THR A 23 28.30 21.26 34.14
N LEU A 24 27.15 21.02 34.74
CA LEU A 24 26.31 19.87 34.39
C LEU A 24 25.93 20.00 32.90
N VAL A 25 26.62 19.31 32.01
CA VAL A 25 26.13 19.00 30.69
C VAL A 25 25.00 17.97 30.89
N ALA A 26 23.76 18.45 30.97
CA ALA A 26 22.62 17.59 30.88
C ALA A 26 22.66 16.97 29.47
N ALA A 27 23.07 15.72 29.39
CA ALA A 27 22.87 14.93 28.17
C ALA A 27 21.35 14.87 27.95
N THR A 28 20.86 15.64 26.97
CA THR A 28 19.49 15.45 26.48
C THR A 28 19.44 14.06 25.88
N GLN A 29 18.84 13.12 26.61
CA GLN A 29 18.43 11.85 26.01
C GLN A 29 17.56 12.21 24.80
N PRO A 30 17.80 11.61 23.63
CA PRO A 30 16.88 11.77 22.51
C PRO A 30 15.51 11.35 23.04
N ALA A 31 14.50 12.21 22.84
CA ALA A 31 13.13 11.87 23.17
C ALA A 31 12.83 10.52 22.50
N SER A 32 12.40 9.53 23.30
CA SER A 32 11.90 8.28 22.74
C SER A 32 10.83 8.65 21.72
N ALA A 33 11.01 8.23 20.47
CA ALA A 33 10.00 8.44 19.44
C ALA A 33 8.67 7.93 20.01
N ALA A 34 7.62 8.75 19.91
CA ALA A 34 6.29 8.34 20.40
C ALA A 34 5.87 7.10 19.61
N GLU A 35 5.58 6.01 20.33
CA GLU A 35 5.02 4.81 19.71
C GLU A 35 3.78 5.19 18.90
N GLY A 36 3.68 4.68 17.68
CA GLY A 36 2.53 4.88 16.82
C GLY A 36 1.25 4.24 17.41
N ARG A 37 0.11 4.57 16.82
CA ARG A 37 -1.17 4.04 17.26
C ARG A 37 -1.24 2.53 17.09
N PRO A 38 -1.72 1.78 18.12
CA PRO A 38 -1.83 0.33 18.01
C PRO A 38 -2.64 -0.09 16.79
N TYR A 39 -2.21 -1.17 16.15
CA TYR A 39 -2.90 -1.78 15.02
C TYR A 39 -2.97 -3.30 15.18
N THR A 40 -3.79 -3.95 14.37
CA THR A 40 -3.87 -5.40 14.26
C THR A 40 -3.78 -5.82 12.80
N ASN A 41 -3.11 -6.94 12.52
CA ASN A 41 -3.23 -7.59 11.22
C ASN A 41 -4.56 -8.36 11.11
N PRO A 42 -5.17 -8.45 9.92
CA PRO A 42 -4.63 -8.03 8.65
C PRO A 42 -4.98 -6.57 8.30
N LEU A 43 -4.12 -5.90 7.52
CA LEU A 43 -4.41 -4.60 6.91
C LEU A 43 -5.41 -4.71 5.75
N LYS A 44 -5.49 -5.89 5.13
CA LYS A 44 -6.51 -6.27 4.14
C LYS A 44 -6.82 -7.74 4.30
N SER A 45 -8.08 -8.07 4.55
CA SER A 45 -8.52 -9.41 4.96
C SER A 45 -8.86 -10.35 3.78
N PHE A 46 -9.03 -9.83 2.57
CA PHE A 46 -9.36 -10.57 1.37
C PHE A 46 -8.71 -9.94 0.15
N LYS A 47 -8.27 -10.73 -0.84
CA LYS A 47 -7.46 -10.25 -1.97
C LYS A 47 -6.29 -9.35 -1.50
N GLY A 48 -5.65 -9.75 -0.42
CA GLY A 48 -4.52 -9.05 0.17
C GLY A 48 -3.16 -9.58 -0.30
N ALA A 49 -3.12 -10.20 -1.47
CA ALA A 49 -1.91 -10.76 -2.06
C ALA A 49 -1.00 -9.69 -2.65
N ASP A 50 0.29 -9.98 -2.65
CA ASP A 50 1.34 -9.22 -3.34
C ASP A 50 1.26 -7.71 -2.99
N PRO A 51 1.33 -7.37 -1.68
CA PRO A 51 1.09 -6.02 -1.23
C PRO A 51 2.31 -5.13 -1.45
N TRP A 52 2.09 -3.92 -1.96
CA TRP A 52 3.01 -2.80 -1.85
C TRP A 52 2.42 -1.74 -0.93
N LEU A 53 3.22 -1.19 -0.04
CA LEU A 53 2.81 -0.17 0.92
C LEU A 53 3.84 0.96 0.94
N GLU A 54 3.36 2.18 0.74
CA GLU A 54 4.17 3.38 0.79
C GLU A 54 3.58 4.39 1.77
N TYR A 55 4.42 5.11 2.53
CA TYR A 55 4.01 6.26 3.31
C TYR A 55 4.47 7.53 2.61
N TYR A 56 3.53 8.37 2.22
CA TYR A 56 3.81 9.60 1.51
C TYR A 56 2.80 10.69 1.90
N ASP A 57 3.28 11.92 2.09
CA ASP A 57 2.45 13.10 2.38
C ASP A 57 1.36 12.86 3.45
N GLY A 58 1.77 12.31 4.59
CA GLY A 58 0.89 12.11 5.74
C GLY A 58 -0.08 10.93 5.64
N SER A 59 0.09 10.05 4.65
CA SER A 59 -0.80 8.90 4.45
C SER A 59 -0.05 7.66 3.97
N TYR A 60 -0.60 6.50 4.32
CA TYR A 60 -0.23 5.20 3.75
C TYR A 60 -1.05 4.91 2.50
N TYR A 61 -0.41 4.35 1.50
CA TYR A 61 -1.01 3.92 0.23
C TYR A 61 -0.73 2.44 0.03
N LEU A 62 -1.77 1.63 0.03
CA LEU A 62 -1.68 0.18 -0.12
C LEU A 62 -2.28 -0.23 -1.47
N VAL A 63 -1.50 -0.95 -2.26
CA VAL A 63 -1.95 -1.65 -3.47
C VAL A 63 -1.75 -3.16 -3.32
N THR A 64 -2.58 -3.95 -3.97
CA THR A 64 -2.54 -5.42 -3.92
C THR A 64 -3.03 -6.01 -5.24
N THR A 65 -2.70 -7.27 -5.49
CA THR A 65 -3.27 -8.07 -6.59
C THR A 65 -4.80 -8.06 -6.57
N THR A 66 -5.42 -7.86 -7.73
CA THR A 66 -6.88 -7.79 -7.86
C THR A 66 -7.49 -8.99 -8.59
N PHE A 67 -6.72 -9.70 -9.43
CA PHE A 67 -7.18 -10.76 -10.34
C PHE A 67 -8.21 -10.29 -11.39
N THR A 68 -8.40 -8.99 -11.53
CA THR A 68 -9.33 -8.36 -12.47
C THR A 68 -8.57 -7.46 -13.45
N GLY A 69 -9.26 -6.64 -14.23
CA GLY A 69 -8.68 -5.57 -15.08
C GLY A 69 -8.63 -4.21 -14.39
N VAL A 70 -8.71 -4.17 -13.05
CA VAL A 70 -8.82 -2.94 -12.26
C VAL A 70 -7.67 -2.84 -11.27
N LEU A 71 -7.13 -1.64 -11.09
CA LEU A 71 -6.21 -1.30 -10.00
C LEU A 71 -6.89 -0.37 -9.00
N GLY A 72 -6.77 -0.70 -7.73
CA GLY A 72 -7.30 0.11 -6.63
C GLY A 72 -6.22 0.41 -5.60
N ILE A 73 -6.36 1.56 -4.95
CA ILE A 73 -5.49 2.01 -3.86
C ILE A 73 -6.34 2.24 -2.62
N ARG A 74 -5.88 1.73 -1.48
CA ARG A 74 -6.36 2.13 -0.16
C ARG A 74 -5.46 3.23 0.38
N LYS A 75 -6.05 4.33 0.84
CA LYS A 75 -5.35 5.46 1.47
C LYS A 75 -5.83 5.63 2.90
N SER A 76 -4.90 5.75 3.85
CA SER A 76 -5.22 6.02 5.25
C SER A 76 -4.12 6.83 5.93
N PRO A 77 -4.46 7.77 6.83
CA PRO A 77 -3.46 8.51 7.61
C PRO A 77 -2.78 7.66 8.69
N THR A 78 -3.28 6.46 8.97
CA THR A 78 -2.68 5.52 9.93
C THR A 78 -2.61 4.12 9.35
N LEU A 79 -1.63 3.32 9.79
CA LEU A 79 -1.50 1.92 9.37
C LEU A 79 -2.77 1.12 9.74
N ALA A 80 -3.28 1.30 10.96
CA ALA A 80 -4.50 0.67 11.43
C ALA A 80 -5.72 0.95 10.53
N GLY A 81 -5.82 2.18 10.02
CA GLY A 81 -6.94 2.61 9.18
C GLY A 81 -6.99 1.93 7.81
N LEU A 82 -5.89 1.34 7.34
CA LEU A 82 -5.90 0.59 6.08
C LEU A 82 -6.85 -0.61 6.11
N ALA A 83 -7.09 -1.21 7.28
CA ALA A 83 -8.01 -2.34 7.43
C ALA A 83 -9.46 -1.99 7.01
N THR A 84 -9.86 -0.73 7.17
CA THR A 84 -11.20 -0.22 6.86
C THR A 84 -11.22 0.84 5.77
N ALA A 85 -10.05 1.22 5.22
CA ALA A 85 -9.97 2.19 4.15
C ALA A 85 -10.65 1.65 2.87
N PRO A 86 -11.42 2.50 2.17
CA PRO A 86 -12.04 2.11 0.92
C PRO A 86 -10.99 1.77 -0.15
N ASN A 87 -11.28 0.75 -0.94
CA ASN A 87 -10.50 0.47 -2.15
C ASN A 87 -10.98 1.40 -3.26
N VAL A 88 -10.18 2.40 -3.61
CA VAL A 88 -10.53 3.39 -4.64
C VAL A 88 -9.89 2.98 -5.95
N GLN A 89 -10.71 2.76 -6.98
CA GLN A 89 -10.22 2.41 -8.31
C GLN A 89 -9.50 3.62 -8.94
N VAL A 90 -8.22 3.46 -9.24
CA VAL A 90 -7.38 4.48 -9.91
C VAL A 90 -7.13 4.18 -11.37
N TRP A 91 -7.26 2.91 -11.78
CA TRP A 91 -7.08 2.48 -13.16
C TRP A 91 -8.03 1.34 -13.52
N SER A 92 -8.47 1.28 -14.77
CA SER A 92 -9.07 0.10 -15.39
C SER A 92 -8.61 0.01 -16.84
N ASP A 93 -8.27 -1.20 -17.26
CA ASP A 93 -7.86 -1.44 -18.63
C ASP A 93 -8.94 -2.19 -19.39
N THR A 94 -9.29 -1.70 -20.58
CA THR A 94 -10.23 -2.32 -21.50
C THR A 94 -9.54 -2.95 -22.71
N THR A 95 -8.22 -2.79 -22.82
CA THR A 95 -7.42 -3.34 -23.93
C THR A 95 -7.25 -4.84 -23.72
N SER A 96 -7.77 -5.64 -24.64
CA SER A 96 -7.83 -7.10 -24.54
C SER A 96 -6.50 -7.80 -24.22
N THR A 97 -5.37 -7.20 -24.59
CA THR A 97 -4.04 -7.77 -24.35
C THR A 97 -3.52 -7.60 -22.92
N ARG A 98 -4.22 -6.83 -22.05
CA ARG A 98 -3.75 -6.53 -20.68
C ARG A 98 -4.88 -6.18 -19.70
N ASN A 99 -6.08 -6.68 -19.91
CA ASN A 99 -7.28 -6.30 -19.15
C ASN A 99 -7.78 -7.37 -18.18
N THR A 100 -6.93 -8.34 -17.84
CA THR A 100 -7.29 -9.39 -16.89
C THR A 100 -6.09 -9.80 -16.04
N ASN A 101 -6.39 -10.41 -14.89
CA ASN A 101 -5.37 -10.95 -14.00
C ASN A 101 -4.29 -9.93 -13.67
N ILE A 102 -4.70 -8.73 -13.19
CA ILE A 102 -3.75 -7.75 -12.69
C ILE A 102 -3.17 -8.26 -11.38
N TRP A 103 -1.82 -8.42 -11.35
CA TRP A 103 -1.05 -8.93 -10.23
C TRP A 103 0.08 -8.00 -9.83
N ALA A 104 0.50 -8.11 -8.56
CA ALA A 104 1.69 -7.52 -8.01
C ALA A 104 1.89 -6.06 -8.42
N PRO A 105 0.95 -5.15 -8.12
CA PRO A 105 1.15 -3.74 -8.40
C PRO A 105 2.12 -3.11 -7.39
N GLU A 106 3.06 -2.29 -7.89
CA GLU A 106 4.00 -1.53 -7.08
C GLU A 106 3.97 -0.04 -7.44
N LEU A 107 4.03 0.82 -6.42
CA LEU A 107 4.08 2.27 -6.55
C LEU A 107 5.49 2.79 -6.28
N HIS A 108 6.14 3.39 -7.28
CA HIS A 108 7.47 3.99 -7.16
C HIS A 108 7.43 5.48 -7.48
N PHE A 109 7.95 6.32 -6.59
CA PHE A 109 8.13 7.75 -6.85
C PHE A 109 9.49 8.00 -7.50
N LEU A 110 9.47 8.35 -8.78
CA LEU A 110 10.66 8.55 -9.61
C LEU A 110 10.48 9.83 -10.43
N ASP A 111 11.51 10.65 -10.53
CA ASP A 111 11.54 11.84 -11.38
C ASP A 111 10.33 12.78 -11.23
N GLY A 112 9.77 12.85 -10.00
CA GLY A 112 8.64 13.73 -9.68
C GLY A 112 7.26 13.18 -10.02
N HIS A 113 7.16 11.92 -10.45
CA HIS A 113 5.92 11.21 -10.74
C HIS A 113 5.84 9.88 -10.01
N TRP A 114 4.61 9.37 -9.81
CA TRP A 114 4.38 7.99 -9.38
C TRP A 114 4.29 7.09 -10.60
N TYR A 115 5.04 6.01 -10.55
CA TYR A 115 4.96 4.94 -11.53
C TYR A 115 4.34 3.73 -10.87
N LEU A 116 3.30 3.17 -11.50
CA LEU A 116 2.63 1.97 -11.05
C LEU A 116 2.97 0.84 -12.00
N TYR A 117 3.85 -0.07 -11.55
CA TYR A 117 4.21 -1.29 -12.27
C TYR A 117 3.23 -2.38 -11.87
N TYR A 118 2.80 -3.19 -12.82
CA TYR A 118 1.89 -4.31 -12.57
C TYR A 118 2.00 -5.36 -13.66
N SER A 119 1.66 -6.60 -13.34
CA SER A 119 1.51 -7.66 -14.34
C SER A 119 0.07 -7.77 -14.77
N ALA A 120 -0.17 -7.98 -16.06
CA ALA A 120 -1.51 -8.23 -16.58
C ALA A 120 -1.48 -9.20 -17.76
N GLY A 121 -2.59 -9.94 -17.91
CA GLY A 121 -2.78 -10.92 -18.97
C GLY A 121 -3.81 -10.51 -20.01
N GLN A 122 -3.86 -11.29 -21.08
CA GLN A 122 -4.79 -11.15 -22.19
C GLN A 122 -6.12 -11.83 -21.86
N SER A 123 -7.24 -11.13 -22.08
CA SER A 123 -8.56 -11.73 -21.95
C SER A 123 -8.78 -12.83 -23.00
N GLY A 124 -9.45 -13.93 -22.59
CA GLY A 124 -9.70 -15.09 -23.44
C GLY A 124 -8.51 -16.04 -23.59
N VAL A 125 -7.37 -15.73 -23.00
CA VAL A 125 -6.23 -16.63 -22.88
C VAL A 125 -6.23 -17.25 -21.49
N ALA A 126 -5.97 -18.56 -21.40
CA ALA A 126 -5.85 -19.24 -20.12
C ALA A 126 -4.77 -18.57 -19.26
N CYS A 127 -5.02 -18.44 -18.00
CA CYS A 127 -4.01 -18.00 -17.08
C CYS A 127 -2.90 -19.07 -17.03
N CYS A 128 -1.62 -18.73 -17.13
CA CYS A 128 -1.05 -17.39 -16.95
C CYS A 128 -0.01 -17.08 -18.03
N ASP A 129 -0.10 -17.71 -19.21
CA ASP A 129 0.92 -17.66 -20.30
C ASP A 129 1.07 -16.24 -20.91
N SER A 130 0.02 -15.44 -20.80
CA SER A 130 0.01 -14.09 -21.40
C SER A 130 0.46 -12.97 -20.47
N GLN A 131 0.91 -13.27 -19.25
CA GLN A 131 1.33 -12.26 -18.28
C GLN A 131 2.54 -11.44 -18.75
N ARG A 132 2.40 -10.12 -18.70
CA ARG A 132 3.46 -9.16 -19.05
C ARG A 132 3.47 -8.05 -17.99
N THR A 133 4.63 -7.48 -17.77
CA THR A 133 4.77 -6.27 -16.97
C THR A 133 4.36 -5.04 -17.77
N HIS A 134 3.56 -4.20 -17.15
CA HIS A 134 3.08 -2.93 -17.66
C HIS A 134 3.40 -1.81 -16.69
N VAL A 135 3.44 -0.57 -17.18
CA VAL A 135 3.71 0.61 -16.37
C VAL A 135 2.77 1.76 -16.70
N LEU A 136 2.26 2.40 -15.65
CA LEU A 136 1.50 3.62 -15.68
C LEU A 136 2.31 4.76 -15.06
N GLU A 137 2.08 5.99 -15.51
CA GLU A 137 2.66 7.21 -14.94
C GLU A 137 1.55 8.13 -14.44
N SER A 138 1.68 8.65 -13.23
CA SER A 138 0.75 9.63 -12.67
C SER A 138 0.89 11.01 -13.34
N ALA A 139 -0.18 11.79 -13.34
CA ALA A 139 -0.16 13.16 -13.85
C ALA A 139 0.65 14.13 -12.96
N GLY A 140 1.04 13.74 -11.76
CA GLY A 140 1.79 14.56 -10.81
C GLY A 140 2.20 13.77 -9.58
N THR A 141 2.31 14.46 -8.44
CA THR A 141 2.84 13.92 -7.18
C THR A 141 1.81 13.23 -6.29
N ASP A 142 0.54 13.15 -6.69
CA ASP A 142 -0.49 12.42 -5.92
C ASP A 142 -0.50 10.94 -6.32
N PRO A 143 -0.25 9.99 -5.39
CA PRO A 143 -0.32 8.56 -5.68
C PRO A 143 -1.70 8.08 -6.12
N MET A 144 -2.77 8.80 -5.73
CA MET A 144 -4.15 8.53 -6.18
C MET A 144 -4.43 9.07 -7.59
N GLY A 145 -3.56 9.95 -8.09
CA GLY A 145 -3.77 10.80 -9.25
C GLY A 145 -4.10 10.07 -10.54
N THR A 146 -4.42 10.85 -11.60
CA THR A 146 -4.73 10.30 -12.92
C THR A 146 -3.50 9.59 -13.50
N TYR A 147 -3.68 8.36 -13.93
CA TYR A 147 -2.61 7.57 -14.54
C TYR A 147 -2.73 7.53 -16.06
N THR A 148 -1.57 7.49 -16.73
CA THR A 148 -1.45 7.30 -18.18
C THR A 148 -0.61 6.06 -18.45
N TYR A 149 -1.09 5.19 -19.35
CA TYR A 149 -0.34 4.00 -19.76
C TYR A 149 0.91 4.39 -20.55
N LYS A 150 2.08 3.88 -20.14
CA LYS A 150 3.38 4.19 -20.77
C LYS A 150 3.90 3.07 -21.65
N GLY A 151 3.56 1.82 -21.35
CA GLY A 151 4.03 0.70 -22.14
C GLY A 151 4.08 -0.63 -21.39
N SER A 152 4.51 -1.65 -22.11
CA SER A 152 4.87 -2.96 -21.59
C SER A 152 6.39 -3.10 -21.53
N LEU A 153 6.89 -3.60 -20.41
CA LEU A 153 8.31 -3.87 -20.18
C LEU A 153 8.56 -5.38 -20.35
N THR A 154 9.11 -5.77 -21.48
CA THR A 154 9.34 -7.18 -21.84
C THR A 154 10.72 -7.37 -22.46
N GLY A 155 11.22 -8.61 -22.47
CA GLY A 155 12.51 -8.96 -23.09
C GLY A 155 12.36 -9.98 -24.21
N SER A 156 13.21 -9.88 -25.23
CA SER A 156 13.22 -10.79 -26.38
C SER A 156 13.66 -12.21 -26.01
N ASN A 157 14.39 -12.37 -24.90
CA ASN A 157 14.85 -13.66 -24.38
C ASN A 157 13.96 -14.23 -23.27
N LEU A 158 12.85 -13.57 -22.93
CA LEU A 158 11.84 -14.07 -21.98
C LEU A 158 10.81 -14.95 -22.70
N THR A 159 10.52 -16.12 -22.14
CA THR A 159 9.61 -17.11 -22.72
C THR A 159 8.53 -17.52 -21.69
N PRO A 160 7.28 -17.77 -22.13
CA PRO A 160 6.78 -17.58 -23.49
C PRO A 160 6.57 -16.08 -23.83
N GLY A 161 7.02 -15.68 -25.03
CA GLY A 161 6.65 -14.40 -25.65
C GLY A 161 6.85 -13.13 -24.81
N GLY A 162 7.93 -13.01 -24.00
CA GLY A 162 8.19 -11.86 -23.15
C GLY A 162 7.54 -11.94 -21.77
N TRP A 163 7.21 -13.12 -21.27
CA TRP A 163 6.60 -13.33 -19.96
C TRP A 163 7.45 -12.77 -18.82
N LEU A 164 6.89 -11.84 -18.08
CA LEU A 164 7.53 -11.18 -16.94
C LEU A 164 6.48 -10.75 -15.94
N ILE A 165 6.69 -11.10 -14.67
CA ILE A 165 5.82 -10.71 -13.55
C ILE A 165 6.64 -10.10 -12.41
N ASP A 166 5.94 -9.51 -11.44
CA ASP A 166 6.49 -9.03 -10.16
C ASP A 166 7.67 -8.07 -10.37
N ALA A 167 7.45 -7.08 -11.20
CA ALA A 167 8.51 -6.14 -11.55
C ALA A 167 8.64 -5.02 -10.53
N SER A 168 9.83 -4.89 -9.97
CA SER A 168 10.27 -3.82 -9.07
C SER A 168 11.41 -3.00 -9.67
N VAL A 169 11.71 -1.84 -9.09
CA VAL A 169 12.77 -0.93 -9.54
C VAL A 169 13.94 -0.95 -8.57
N LEU A 170 15.07 -1.48 -9.04
CA LEU A 170 16.34 -1.45 -8.33
C LEU A 170 17.13 -0.18 -8.70
N LYS A 171 17.66 0.53 -7.71
CA LYS A 171 18.58 1.65 -7.89
C LYS A 171 20.00 1.20 -7.51
N ALA A 172 20.93 1.25 -8.43
CA ALA A 172 22.34 0.96 -8.17
C ALA A 172 23.23 1.79 -9.11
N ASN A 173 24.38 2.27 -8.62
CA ASN A 173 25.35 3.04 -9.41
C ASN A 173 24.71 4.23 -10.17
N ASP A 174 23.80 4.97 -9.51
CA ASP A 174 23.04 6.09 -10.07
C ASP A 174 22.21 5.73 -11.33
N ARG A 175 21.85 4.46 -11.47
CA ARG A 175 21.02 3.94 -12.56
C ARG A 175 19.82 3.17 -12.04
N LEU A 176 18.81 3.11 -12.90
CA LEU A 176 17.61 2.29 -12.67
C LEU A 176 17.76 0.94 -13.41
N TYR A 177 17.31 -0.10 -12.72
CA TYR A 177 17.20 -1.44 -13.28
C TYR A 177 15.80 -1.96 -12.99
N LEU A 178 15.17 -2.64 -13.95
CA LEU A 178 13.97 -3.42 -13.71
C LEU A 178 14.41 -4.80 -13.24
N VAL A 179 13.96 -5.20 -12.06
CA VAL A 179 14.06 -6.58 -11.56
C VAL A 179 12.68 -7.22 -11.60
N GLY A 180 12.59 -8.52 -11.78
CA GLY A 180 11.31 -9.22 -11.85
C GLY A 180 11.51 -10.71 -11.87
N SER A 181 10.42 -11.44 -12.14
CA SER A 181 10.42 -12.90 -12.27
C SER A 181 10.10 -13.32 -13.69
N GLY A 182 10.94 -14.17 -14.27
CA GLY A 182 10.78 -14.58 -15.66
C GLY A 182 11.49 -15.88 -16.03
N PHE A 183 11.21 -16.37 -17.23
CA PHE A 183 11.84 -17.56 -17.80
C PHE A 183 12.78 -17.11 -18.94
N VAL A 184 14.08 -17.07 -18.70
CA VAL A 184 15.06 -16.73 -19.73
C VAL A 184 15.44 -17.98 -20.51
N ASN A 185 15.20 -17.98 -21.83
CA ASN A 185 15.49 -19.11 -22.73
C ASN A 185 14.99 -20.48 -22.22
N GLY A 186 13.81 -20.50 -21.58
CA GLY A 186 13.21 -21.72 -21.04
C GLY A 186 13.81 -22.20 -19.71
N SER A 187 14.51 -21.33 -18.97
CA SER A 187 14.99 -21.62 -17.60
C SER A 187 13.84 -21.88 -16.63
N ALA A 188 14.15 -22.28 -15.39
CA ALA A 188 13.18 -22.21 -14.29
C ALA A 188 12.75 -20.75 -14.05
N GLN A 189 11.60 -20.53 -13.43
CA GLN A 189 11.13 -19.20 -13.03
C GLN A 189 12.15 -18.57 -12.05
N SER A 190 12.85 -17.58 -12.53
CA SER A 190 14.07 -17.03 -11.92
C SER A 190 13.98 -15.52 -11.78
N LEU A 191 14.75 -14.94 -10.84
CA LEU A 191 14.92 -13.50 -10.77
C LEU A 191 15.75 -13.02 -11.96
N VAL A 192 15.23 -12.01 -12.61
CA VAL A 192 15.84 -11.42 -13.80
C VAL A 192 16.01 -9.92 -13.66
N ILE A 193 17.00 -9.36 -14.31
CA ILE A 193 17.34 -7.93 -14.29
C ILE A 193 17.59 -7.40 -15.69
N ALA A 194 17.17 -6.16 -15.95
CA ALA A 194 17.54 -5.41 -17.16
C ALA A 194 17.77 -3.93 -16.82
N PRO A 195 18.69 -3.23 -17.51
CA PRO A 195 18.92 -1.81 -17.29
C PRO A 195 17.76 -0.99 -17.89
N MET A 196 17.44 0.13 -17.23
CA MET A 196 16.42 1.08 -17.68
C MET A 196 17.05 2.39 -18.14
N SER A 197 16.48 3.00 -19.19
CA SER A 197 16.85 4.34 -19.66
C SER A 197 16.01 5.44 -18.99
N ASN A 198 14.82 5.12 -18.55
CA ASN A 198 13.91 5.96 -17.77
C ASN A 198 12.89 5.04 -17.06
N PRO A 199 12.01 5.55 -16.18
CA PRO A 199 11.10 4.71 -15.40
C PRO A 199 10.13 3.82 -16.21
N TYR A 200 9.98 3.99 -17.50
CA TYR A 200 9.04 3.21 -18.31
C TYR A 200 9.68 2.63 -19.60
N THR A 201 11.02 2.66 -19.69
CA THR A 201 11.72 2.16 -20.90
C THR A 201 12.99 1.41 -20.52
N LEU A 202 13.12 0.18 -21.01
CA LEU A 202 14.37 -0.58 -20.89
C LEU A 202 15.46 0.01 -21.78
N ALA A 203 16.70 -0.03 -21.32
CA ALA A 203 17.86 0.40 -22.10
C ALA A 203 18.35 -0.67 -23.12
N GLY A 204 17.72 -1.85 -23.11
CA GLY A 204 18.02 -2.97 -24.00
C GLY A 204 16.81 -3.87 -24.16
N SER A 205 16.98 -5.00 -24.86
CA SER A 205 15.89 -5.94 -25.14
C SER A 205 16.03 -7.29 -24.43
N THR A 206 17.04 -7.47 -23.58
CA THR A 206 17.33 -8.76 -22.92
C THR A 206 17.44 -8.60 -21.41
N PHE A 207 17.06 -9.65 -20.70
CA PHE A 207 17.21 -9.79 -19.27
C PHE A 207 18.33 -10.76 -18.94
N THR A 208 19.00 -10.51 -17.81
CA THR A 208 20.00 -11.40 -17.22
C THR A 208 19.38 -12.11 -16.01
N VAL A 209 19.62 -13.42 -15.86
CA VAL A 209 19.24 -14.17 -14.65
C VAL A 209 20.23 -13.87 -13.54
N ILE A 210 19.77 -13.37 -12.40
CA ILE A 210 20.61 -13.10 -11.22
C ILE A 210 20.39 -14.10 -10.09
N SER A 211 19.28 -14.85 -10.08
CA SER A 211 19.04 -15.93 -9.13
C SER A 211 18.07 -16.95 -9.72
N SER A 212 18.44 -18.22 -9.66
CA SER A 212 17.54 -19.34 -9.98
C SER A 212 17.22 -20.16 -8.73
N PRO A 213 16.10 -20.88 -8.68
CA PRO A 213 15.68 -21.69 -7.53
C PRO A 213 16.52 -22.97 -7.41
N THR A 214 17.73 -22.85 -6.89
CA THR A 214 18.72 -23.93 -6.82
C THR A 214 18.78 -24.63 -5.46
N LEU A 215 18.29 -23.97 -4.41
CA LEU A 215 18.28 -24.51 -3.05
C LEU A 215 17.01 -25.34 -2.82
N ASP A 216 17.10 -26.39 -2.04
CA ASP A 216 15.97 -27.31 -1.80
C ASP A 216 14.73 -26.59 -1.25
N TRP A 217 14.94 -25.63 -0.37
CA TRP A 217 13.86 -24.84 0.22
C TRP A 217 13.19 -23.85 -0.76
N GLU A 218 13.75 -23.63 -1.93
CA GLU A 218 13.18 -22.79 -3.00
C GLU A 218 12.25 -23.57 -3.92
N ARG A 219 12.04 -24.86 -3.70
CA ARG A 219 11.47 -25.81 -4.68
C ARG A 219 10.22 -26.54 -4.19
N SER A 220 9.68 -26.14 -3.05
CA SER A 220 8.44 -26.75 -2.52
C SER A 220 7.27 -26.46 -3.47
N GLY A 221 6.62 -27.51 -3.98
CA GLY A 221 5.56 -27.43 -4.98
C GLY A 221 6.04 -27.16 -6.40
N SER A 222 6.90 -26.19 -6.60
CA SER A 222 7.60 -25.89 -7.86
C SER A 222 8.84 -25.03 -7.61
N PRO A 223 9.87 -25.12 -8.49
CA PRO A 223 11.06 -24.29 -8.40
C PRO A 223 10.77 -22.86 -8.88
N VAL A 224 10.65 -21.93 -7.93
CA VAL A 224 10.28 -20.52 -8.20
C VAL A 224 11.17 -19.58 -7.39
N ASN A 225 11.65 -18.54 -8.04
CA ASN A 225 12.08 -17.29 -7.43
C ASN A 225 11.27 -16.13 -8.04
N GLU A 226 10.51 -15.39 -7.23
CA GLU A 226 9.64 -14.31 -7.68
C GLU A 226 9.55 -13.17 -6.65
N GLY A 227 8.81 -12.09 -6.94
CA GLY A 227 8.58 -10.97 -6.03
C GLY A 227 9.87 -10.34 -5.51
N PRO A 228 10.84 -9.93 -6.38
CA PRO A 228 12.08 -9.34 -5.93
C PRO A 228 11.86 -7.92 -5.40
N GLU A 229 12.29 -7.66 -4.16
CA GLU A 229 12.11 -6.38 -3.50
C GLU A 229 13.44 -5.80 -3.00
N PRO A 230 13.91 -4.66 -3.54
CA PRO A 230 15.13 -4.00 -3.11
C PRO A 230 15.04 -3.39 -1.71
N LEU A 231 16.12 -3.50 -0.93
CA LEU A 231 16.27 -2.88 0.37
C LEU A 231 17.68 -2.30 0.53
N TYR A 232 17.77 -1.06 1.00
CA TYR A 232 19.04 -0.32 1.04
C TYR A 232 19.41 0.06 2.48
N ARG A 233 20.67 -0.13 2.84
CA ARG A 233 21.20 0.36 4.11
C ARG A 233 22.73 0.51 4.07
N GLY A 234 23.22 1.65 4.51
CA GLY A 234 24.67 1.88 4.72
C GLY A 234 25.51 1.63 3.46
N GLY A 235 25.01 1.95 2.27
CA GLY A 235 25.66 1.72 0.99
C GLY A 235 25.60 0.26 0.50
N ARG A 236 24.90 -0.64 1.24
CA ARG A 236 24.62 -2.01 0.81
C ARG A 236 23.26 -2.10 0.15
N THR A 237 23.16 -2.96 -0.85
CA THR A 237 21.92 -3.28 -1.57
C THR A 237 21.56 -4.74 -1.34
N PHE A 238 20.39 -4.95 -0.75
CA PHE A 238 19.80 -6.26 -0.58
C PHE A 238 18.63 -6.40 -1.55
N LEU A 239 18.34 -7.62 -1.97
CA LEU A 239 17.16 -7.97 -2.74
C LEU A 239 16.49 -9.16 -2.05
N THR A 240 15.37 -8.92 -1.37
CA THR A 240 14.53 -10.02 -0.89
C THR A 240 13.73 -10.58 -2.05
N TYR A 241 13.35 -11.84 -1.98
CA TYR A 241 12.56 -12.50 -3.01
C TYR A 241 11.74 -13.63 -2.41
N SER A 242 10.66 -13.99 -3.04
CA SER A 242 9.85 -15.12 -2.68
C SER A 242 10.33 -16.39 -3.37
N ALA A 243 10.22 -17.50 -2.69
CA ALA A 243 10.65 -18.81 -3.20
C ALA A 243 9.67 -19.90 -2.85
N SER A 244 9.68 -20.98 -3.63
CA SER A 244 8.70 -22.05 -3.68
C SER A 244 7.38 -21.63 -4.33
N SER A 245 6.47 -22.57 -4.56
CA SER A 245 5.14 -22.24 -5.09
C SER A 245 4.25 -21.61 -4.02
N CYS A 246 3.56 -20.51 -4.35
CA CYS A 246 2.54 -19.91 -3.51
C CYS A 246 1.36 -20.83 -3.22
N GLN A 247 1.23 -21.96 -3.93
CA GLN A 247 0.23 -23.00 -3.65
C GLN A 247 0.53 -23.78 -2.36
N THR A 248 1.74 -23.65 -1.82
CA THR A 248 2.17 -24.36 -0.63
C THR A 248 2.24 -23.46 0.59
N ALA A 249 2.12 -24.05 1.78
CA ALA A 249 2.38 -23.35 3.05
C ALA A 249 3.87 -22.92 3.21
N ASP A 250 4.73 -23.44 2.34
CA ASP A 250 6.19 -23.27 2.40
C ASP A 250 6.71 -22.14 1.48
N TYR A 251 5.83 -21.34 0.91
CA TYR A 251 6.21 -20.05 0.31
C TYR A 251 6.88 -19.18 1.35
N LYS A 252 8.03 -18.58 1.03
CA LYS A 252 8.88 -17.89 2.00
C LYS A 252 9.85 -16.92 1.34
N LEU A 253 10.53 -16.09 2.12
CA LEU A 253 11.49 -15.12 1.59
C LEU A 253 12.93 -15.63 1.66
N GLY A 254 13.65 -15.45 0.56
CA GLY A 254 15.09 -15.49 0.44
C GLY A 254 15.69 -14.09 0.35
N GLN A 255 17.03 -14.04 0.27
CA GLN A 255 17.77 -12.79 0.17
C GLN A 255 19.00 -12.95 -0.71
N LEU A 256 19.19 -11.98 -1.59
CA LEU A 256 20.47 -11.70 -2.27
C LEU A 256 21.08 -10.44 -1.69
N GLU A 257 22.39 -10.32 -1.79
CA GLU A 257 23.12 -9.08 -1.53
C GLU A 257 24.00 -8.77 -2.75
N LEU A 258 23.96 -7.53 -3.23
CA LEU A 258 24.86 -7.04 -4.26
C LEU A 258 26.24 -6.79 -3.63
N THR A 259 27.15 -7.72 -3.82
CA THR A 259 28.52 -7.68 -3.26
C THR A 259 29.57 -7.29 -4.31
N GLY A 260 29.23 -7.41 -5.60
CA GLY A 260 30.04 -6.90 -6.70
C GLY A 260 29.58 -5.52 -7.16
N SER A 261 30.25 -4.96 -8.16
CA SER A 261 30.01 -3.60 -8.66
C SER A 261 29.00 -3.52 -9.79
N ASP A 262 28.75 -4.61 -10.52
CA ASP A 262 27.85 -4.65 -11.68
C ASP A 262 26.59 -5.46 -11.35
N PRO A 263 25.42 -4.82 -11.20
CA PRO A 263 24.16 -5.54 -10.93
C PRO A 263 23.74 -6.50 -12.05
N LEU A 264 24.26 -6.33 -13.27
CA LEU A 264 23.97 -7.21 -14.41
C LEU A 264 24.84 -8.47 -14.43
N ASP A 265 25.90 -8.52 -13.63
CA ASP A 265 26.73 -9.73 -13.48
C ASP A 265 26.12 -10.63 -12.39
N PRO A 266 25.66 -11.86 -12.70
CA PRO A 266 25.17 -12.79 -11.68
C PRO A 266 26.18 -13.07 -10.56
N ALA A 267 27.49 -13.03 -10.85
CA ALA A 267 28.55 -13.22 -9.85
C ALA A 267 28.66 -12.08 -8.82
N SER A 268 28.06 -10.92 -9.13
CA SER A 268 27.96 -9.80 -8.20
C SER A 268 26.94 -10.03 -7.07
N TRP A 269 26.09 -11.05 -7.17
CA TRP A 269 25.05 -11.33 -6.22
C TRP A 269 25.37 -12.53 -5.33
N THR A 270 25.40 -12.30 -4.02
CA THR A 270 25.57 -13.37 -3.02
C THR A 270 24.21 -13.80 -2.49
N LYS A 271 23.87 -15.07 -2.71
CA LYS A 271 22.62 -15.68 -2.23
C LYS A 271 22.78 -16.25 -0.82
N LYS A 272 21.90 -15.85 0.10
CA LYS A 272 21.81 -16.44 1.43
C LYS A 272 21.28 -17.87 1.33
N GLN A 273 21.93 -18.82 2.02
CA GLN A 273 21.66 -20.25 1.89
C GLN A 273 20.41 -20.70 2.65
N THR A 274 19.89 -19.88 3.54
CA THR A 274 18.70 -20.14 4.37
C THR A 274 17.64 -19.08 4.16
N PRO A 275 16.34 -19.40 4.31
CA PRO A 275 15.28 -18.39 4.27
C PRO A 275 15.49 -17.30 5.32
N VAL A 276 15.03 -16.08 5.01
CA VAL A 276 15.09 -14.93 5.93
C VAL A 276 13.73 -14.63 6.59
N PHE A 277 12.64 -15.19 6.05
CA PHE A 277 11.29 -15.05 6.59
C PHE A 277 10.43 -16.22 6.09
N GLN A 278 9.77 -16.94 7.00
CA GLN A 278 9.06 -18.16 6.66
C GLN A 278 7.86 -18.40 7.57
N ARG A 279 7.06 -19.42 7.28
CA ARG A 279 5.88 -19.79 8.06
C ARG A 279 6.16 -19.91 9.55
N SER A 280 5.13 -19.64 10.34
CA SER A 280 5.12 -19.87 11.78
C SER A 280 3.85 -20.62 12.15
N ASP A 281 3.96 -21.93 12.38
CA ASP A 281 2.82 -22.76 12.75
C ASP A 281 2.24 -22.35 14.11
N ALA A 282 3.10 -21.93 15.04
CA ALA A 282 2.70 -21.41 16.35
C ALA A 282 1.86 -20.12 16.25
N ALA A 283 2.11 -19.29 15.24
CA ALA A 283 1.36 -18.07 14.98
C ALA A 283 0.21 -18.24 13.99
N GLY A 284 0.00 -19.44 13.42
CA GLY A 284 -0.99 -19.72 12.39
C GLY A 284 -0.72 -18.90 11.10
N VAL A 285 0.54 -18.77 10.70
CA VAL A 285 0.97 -18.02 9.52
C VAL A 285 1.62 -18.95 8.52
N TYR A 286 1.04 -19.04 7.32
CA TYR A 286 1.46 -19.96 6.28
C TYR A 286 1.73 -19.22 4.97
N GLY A 287 2.79 -19.62 4.27
CA GLY A 287 3.20 -19.03 3.01
C GLY A 287 3.43 -17.52 3.07
N PRO A 288 4.16 -16.98 4.08
CA PRO A 288 4.45 -15.55 4.13
C PRO A 288 5.47 -15.19 3.06
N GLY A 289 5.14 -14.20 2.22
CA GLY A 289 6.05 -13.76 1.17
C GLY A 289 5.49 -12.61 0.36
N HIS A 290 6.10 -12.37 -0.80
CA HIS A 290 5.83 -11.27 -1.72
C HIS A 290 5.69 -9.96 -0.94
N ASN A 291 6.82 -9.51 -0.41
CA ASN A 291 6.89 -8.40 0.52
C ASN A 291 7.19 -7.08 -0.18
N GLY A 292 6.85 -5.98 0.48
CA GLY A 292 7.39 -4.65 0.25
C GLY A 292 8.02 -4.11 1.53
N PHE A 293 8.73 -3.01 1.44
CA PHE A 293 9.32 -2.32 2.58
C PHE A 293 8.86 -0.86 2.65
N PHE A 294 8.64 -0.36 3.85
CA PHE A 294 8.36 1.05 4.10
C PHE A 294 9.00 1.52 5.40
N THR A 295 9.08 2.82 5.59
CA THR A 295 9.55 3.44 6.83
C THR A 295 8.40 4.04 7.61
N SER A 296 8.57 4.16 8.95
CA SER A 296 7.63 4.92 9.78
C SER A 296 7.55 6.39 9.33
N PRO A 297 6.45 7.11 9.65
CA PRO A 297 6.27 8.53 9.32
C PRO A 297 7.43 9.45 9.72
N ASP A 298 8.12 9.15 10.83
CA ASP A 298 9.29 9.89 11.29
C ASP A 298 10.63 9.36 10.73
N GLY A 299 10.58 8.32 9.88
CA GLY A 299 11.74 7.69 9.26
C GLY A 299 12.63 6.87 10.21
N SER A 300 12.25 6.70 11.48
CA SER A 300 13.10 6.05 12.49
C SER A 300 13.00 4.52 12.49
N GLU A 301 11.95 3.95 11.93
CA GLU A 301 11.66 2.53 11.95
C GLU A 301 11.56 1.94 10.54
N ASN A 302 11.95 0.67 10.43
CA ASN A 302 11.86 -0.10 9.20
C ASN A 302 10.74 -1.14 9.32
N TRP A 303 9.92 -1.23 8.29
CA TRP A 303 8.73 -2.06 8.26
C TRP A 303 8.68 -2.94 7.01
N ILE A 304 8.18 -4.16 7.19
CA ILE A 304 7.86 -5.08 6.10
C ILE A 304 6.35 -5.22 5.98
N VAL A 305 5.83 -5.08 4.77
CA VAL A 305 4.49 -5.51 4.39
C VAL A 305 4.62 -6.81 3.59
N TYR A 306 3.72 -7.76 3.78
CA TYR A 306 3.76 -9.07 3.13
C TYR A 306 2.38 -9.69 3.08
N HIS A 307 2.16 -10.66 2.23
CA HIS A 307 0.95 -11.49 2.33
C HIS A 307 1.22 -12.79 3.09
N ALA A 308 0.17 -13.36 3.65
CA ALA A 308 0.17 -14.72 4.17
C ALA A 308 -1.24 -15.33 4.21
N ASN A 309 -1.28 -16.64 4.28
CA ASN A 309 -2.50 -17.42 4.57
C ASN A 309 -2.66 -17.65 6.07
N SER A 310 -3.91 -17.86 6.52
CA SER A 310 -4.25 -18.23 7.91
C SER A 310 -4.49 -19.74 8.05
N ALA A 311 -4.40 -20.49 6.96
CA ALA A 311 -4.51 -21.94 6.92
C ALA A 311 -3.42 -22.52 6.01
N SER A 312 -2.91 -23.69 6.36
CA SER A 312 -1.81 -24.35 5.62
C SER A 312 -2.17 -24.77 4.19
N ASN A 313 -3.45 -24.83 3.86
CA ASN A 313 -3.98 -25.15 2.53
C ASN A 313 -4.55 -23.94 1.78
N GLY A 314 -4.19 -22.72 2.18
CA GLY A 314 -4.75 -21.49 1.60
C GLY A 314 -4.38 -21.24 0.13
N GLY A 315 -3.19 -21.63 -0.28
CA GLY A 315 -2.71 -21.48 -1.68
C GLY A 315 -2.60 -20.05 -2.18
N CYS A 316 -2.53 -19.86 -3.50
CA CYS A 316 -2.39 -18.55 -4.17
C CYS A 316 -3.72 -17.79 -4.33
N GLY A 317 -4.79 -18.21 -3.70
CA GLY A 317 -6.12 -17.66 -3.90
C GLY A 317 -6.39 -16.30 -3.21
N ASN A 318 -7.66 -15.90 -3.29
CA ASN A 318 -8.16 -14.64 -2.74
C ASN A 318 -8.12 -14.54 -1.20
N GLY A 319 -7.90 -15.67 -0.51
CA GLY A 319 -7.83 -15.75 0.96
C GLY A 319 -6.53 -15.22 1.56
N ARG A 320 -5.52 -14.90 0.74
CA ARG A 320 -4.29 -14.26 1.20
C ARG A 320 -4.59 -12.89 1.81
N THR A 321 -4.00 -12.62 2.96
CA THR A 321 -4.21 -11.39 3.73
C THR A 321 -2.96 -10.53 3.72
N THR A 322 -3.11 -9.20 3.59
CA THR A 322 -2.01 -8.25 3.76
C THR A 322 -1.70 -8.07 5.23
N ARG A 323 -0.44 -8.20 5.60
CA ARG A 323 0.08 -8.03 6.96
C ARG A 323 1.30 -7.13 6.95
N ALA A 324 1.57 -6.47 8.07
CA ALA A 324 2.80 -5.70 8.27
C ALA A 324 3.37 -5.96 9.66
N GLN A 325 4.68 -5.76 9.80
CA GLN A 325 5.36 -5.73 11.08
C GLN A 325 6.66 -4.93 10.98
N LYS A 326 7.11 -4.40 12.11
CA LYS A 326 8.42 -3.77 12.24
C LYS A 326 9.51 -4.83 12.13
N PHE A 327 10.64 -4.48 11.51
CA PHE A 327 11.84 -5.30 11.50
C PHE A 327 13.07 -4.52 11.98
N THR A 328 14.13 -5.24 12.30
CA THR A 328 15.40 -4.68 12.79
C THR A 328 16.56 -5.09 11.90
N TRP A 329 17.75 -4.73 12.29
CA TRP A 329 18.97 -5.10 11.59
C TRP A 329 19.87 -5.91 12.51
N ASN A 330 20.51 -6.94 11.97
CA ASN A 330 21.52 -7.71 12.67
C ASN A 330 22.79 -6.88 12.90
N ALA A 331 23.66 -7.34 13.79
CA ALA A 331 24.94 -6.67 14.08
C ALA A 331 25.86 -6.58 12.85
N ASP A 332 25.73 -7.51 11.91
CA ASP A 332 26.46 -7.51 10.62
C ASP A 332 25.83 -6.58 9.56
N GLY A 333 24.75 -5.87 9.91
CA GLY A 333 24.04 -4.96 9.03
C GLY A 333 23.06 -5.63 8.06
N THR A 334 22.85 -6.94 8.13
CA THR A 334 21.82 -7.63 7.34
C THR A 334 20.42 -7.43 7.95
N PRO A 335 19.32 -7.45 7.16
CA PRO A 335 17.96 -7.31 7.69
C PRO A 335 17.59 -8.51 8.57
N ASN A 336 16.92 -8.22 9.70
CA ASN A 336 16.32 -9.20 10.60
C ASN A 336 14.81 -9.02 10.57
N LEU A 337 14.15 -9.73 9.66
CA LEU A 337 12.69 -9.61 9.42
C LEU A 337 11.86 -10.22 10.57
N GLY A 338 12.50 -10.97 11.47
CA GLY A 338 11.85 -11.63 12.60
C GLY A 338 10.99 -12.83 12.20
N THR A 339 9.98 -13.11 13.02
CA THR A 339 8.99 -14.17 12.79
C THR A 339 7.63 -13.54 12.47
N PRO A 340 6.87 -14.08 11.52
CA PRO A 340 5.53 -13.58 11.22
C PRO A 340 4.61 -13.57 12.44
N VAL A 341 3.88 -12.47 12.62
CA VAL A 341 2.99 -12.26 13.77
C VAL A 341 1.60 -12.82 13.50
N ALA A 342 0.99 -13.44 14.52
CA ALA A 342 -0.38 -13.97 14.46
C ALA A 342 -1.42 -12.88 14.15
N LEU A 343 -2.50 -13.26 13.46
CA LEU A 343 -3.65 -12.38 13.28
C LEU A 343 -4.30 -12.01 14.61
N GLY A 344 -4.85 -10.79 14.68
CA GLY A 344 -5.55 -10.29 15.86
C GLY A 344 -4.64 -9.87 17.02
N ALA A 345 -3.33 -10.10 16.94
CA ALA A 345 -2.38 -9.58 17.91
C ALA A 345 -2.31 -8.05 17.79
N THR A 346 -2.50 -7.34 18.90
CA THR A 346 -2.30 -5.89 18.96
C THR A 346 -0.81 -5.57 18.96
N LEU A 347 -0.39 -4.78 18.00
CA LEU A 347 1.01 -4.39 17.79
C LEU A 347 1.13 -2.86 17.94
N PRO A 348 2.28 -2.36 18.43
CA PRO A 348 2.60 -0.94 18.31
C PRO A 348 2.60 -0.53 16.83
N GLY A 349 1.97 0.58 16.51
CA GLY A 349 2.00 1.14 15.14
C GLY A 349 3.30 1.86 14.84
N PRO A 350 3.50 2.30 13.58
CA PRO A 350 4.69 3.04 13.17
C PRO A 350 4.86 4.35 13.94
N SER A 351 6.09 4.63 14.37
CA SER A 351 6.38 5.87 15.11
C SER A 351 6.16 7.11 14.23
N GLY A 352 5.74 8.22 14.87
CA GLY A 352 5.43 9.45 14.15
C GLY A 352 4.00 9.56 13.61
N GLU A 353 3.14 8.53 13.78
CA GLU A 353 1.72 8.65 13.49
C GLU A 353 1.03 9.60 14.47
N THR A 354 0.48 10.71 13.96
CA THR A 354 -0.23 11.72 14.77
C THR A 354 -1.73 11.74 14.53
N ALA A 355 -2.18 11.30 13.36
CA ALA A 355 -3.58 11.30 12.98
C ALA A 355 -4.41 10.29 13.79
N ALA A 356 -5.69 10.56 13.96
CA ALA A 356 -6.64 9.58 14.48
C ALA A 356 -6.98 8.54 13.40
N THR A 357 -7.13 7.27 13.80
CA THR A 357 -7.58 6.22 12.89
C THR A 357 -9.02 6.47 12.44
N PRO A 358 -9.27 6.61 11.13
CA PRO A 358 -10.63 6.78 10.63
C PRO A 358 -11.48 5.54 10.91
N THR A 359 -12.71 5.75 11.37
CA THR A 359 -13.72 4.67 11.52
C THR A 359 -14.85 4.78 10.51
N ALA A 360 -14.98 5.93 9.88
CA ALA A 360 -15.97 6.24 8.85
C ALA A 360 -15.47 7.39 7.96
N TYR A 361 -16.29 7.78 6.98
CA TYR A 361 -16.04 8.88 6.06
C TYR A 361 -17.27 9.78 5.96
N THR A 362 -17.03 11.07 5.82
CA THR A 362 -18.03 12.02 5.34
C THR A 362 -17.84 12.17 3.83
N LEU A 363 -18.89 11.98 3.05
CA LEU A 363 -18.86 12.14 1.59
C LEU A 363 -19.32 13.55 1.25
N VAL A 364 -18.38 14.38 0.79
CA VAL A 364 -18.61 15.80 0.52
C VAL A 364 -18.72 16.01 -0.98
N ASN A 365 -19.86 16.54 -1.45
CA ASN A 365 -20.07 16.82 -2.86
C ASN A 365 -19.17 17.96 -3.34
N ARG A 366 -18.52 17.79 -4.48
CA ARG A 366 -17.57 18.74 -5.04
C ARG A 366 -18.20 20.06 -5.45
N ASN A 367 -19.43 20.03 -5.96
CA ASN A 367 -20.13 21.22 -6.44
C ASN A 367 -20.63 22.09 -5.29
N SER A 368 -21.28 21.49 -4.31
CA SER A 368 -21.99 22.20 -3.24
C SER A 368 -21.22 22.35 -1.94
N GLY A 369 -20.16 21.52 -1.74
CA GLY A 369 -19.46 21.40 -0.45
C GLY A 369 -20.32 20.79 0.66
N LYS A 370 -21.47 20.21 0.34
CA LYS A 370 -22.38 19.59 1.30
C LYS A 370 -22.14 18.10 1.45
N CYS A 371 -22.61 17.54 2.56
CA CYS A 371 -22.44 16.17 2.96
C CYS A 371 -23.61 15.28 2.51
N LEU A 372 -23.29 14.05 2.10
CA LEU A 372 -24.27 12.99 1.88
C LEU A 372 -24.95 12.64 3.21
N ASP A 373 -26.25 12.74 3.28
CA ASP A 373 -27.03 12.76 4.53
C ASP A 373 -28.26 11.87 4.43
N VAL A 374 -28.48 11.04 5.45
CA VAL A 374 -29.75 10.30 5.62
C VAL A 374 -30.76 11.24 6.26
N SER A 375 -31.83 11.54 5.55
CA SER A 375 -32.86 12.51 5.92
C SER A 375 -33.33 12.36 7.36
N GLY A 376 -33.07 13.42 8.16
CA GLY A 376 -33.46 13.47 9.58
C GLY A 376 -32.91 12.34 10.46
N GLY A 377 -31.92 11.57 9.98
CA GLY A 377 -31.43 10.37 10.67
C GLY A 377 -32.50 9.26 10.79
N GLY A 378 -33.50 9.27 9.89
CA GLY A 378 -34.59 8.29 9.88
C GLY A 378 -34.06 6.85 9.76
N THR A 379 -34.67 5.88 10.49
CA THR A 379 -34.20 4.50 10.56
C THR A 379 -34.96 3.52 9.67
N ALA A 380 -36.02 3.98 8.99
CA ALA A 380 -36.84 3.14 8.12
C ALA A 380 -36.12 2.78 6.80
N ASP A 381 -36.43 1.61 6.24
CA ASP A 381 -36.08 1.30 4.86
C ASP A 381 -36.81 2.29 3.92
N GLY A 382 -36.11 2.77 2.90
CA GLY A 382 -36.64 3.79 1.98
C GLY A 382 -36.48 5.23 2.49
N THR A 383 -35.83 5.49 3.65
CA THR A 383 -35.50 6.87 4.03
C THR A 383 -34.58 7.48 2.98
N ASN A 384 -34.95 8.66 2.48
CA ASN A 384 -34.25 9.35 1.43
C ASN A 384 -32.82 9.75 1.84
N ILE A 385 -31.91 9.74 0.88
CA ILE A 385 -30.56 10.26 0.95
C ILE A 385 -30.48 11.54 0.14
N PHE A 386 -30.09 12.63 0.77
CA PHE A 386 -29.95 13.95 0.13
C PHE A 386 -28.60 14.58 0.50
N GLN A 387 -28.32 15.76 0.02
CA GLN A 387 -27.22 16.56 0.53
C GLN A 387 -27.70 17.55 1.61
N TRP A 388 -26.84 17.75 2.63
CA TRP A 388 -27.09 18.74 3.69
C TRP A 388 -25.80 19.41 4.14
N THR A 389 -25.91 20.60 4.75
CA THR A 389 -24.75 21.23 5.41
C THR A 389 -24.04 20.23 6.31
N CYS A 390 -22.72 20.13 6.22
CA CYS A 390 -21.93 19.20 7.04
C CYS A 390 -22.01 19.60 8.50
N THR A 391 -22.65 18.78 9.32
CA THR A 391 -22.82 18.97 10.78
C THR A 391 -21.93 18.08 11.61
N GLY A 392 -21.33 17.05 10.98
CA GLY A 392 -20.59 15.99 11.66
C GLY A 392 -21.46 14.96 12.36
N GLY A 393 -22.79 14.99 12.14
CA GLY A 393 -23.75 14.03 12.68
C GLY A 393 -23.51 12.61 12.16
N ALA A 394 -23.91 11.60 12.93
CA ALA A 394 -23.75 10.20 12.58
C ALA A 394 -24.53 9.81 11.29
N ASN A 395 -25.62 10.50 10.97
CA ASN A 395 -26.39 10.35 9.74
C ASN A 395 -25.66 10.85 8.48
N GLN A 396 -24.55 11.60 8.64
CA GLN A 396 -23.65 12.06 7.58
C GLN A 396 -22.34 11.27 7.53
N LYS A 397 -22.15 10.29 8.43
CA LYS A 397 -20.97 9.43 8.47
C LYS A 397 -21.29 8.07 7.86
N TRP A 398 -20.38 7.59 7.04
CA TRP A 398 -20.53 6.36 6.28
C TRP A 398 -19.30 5.46 6.45
N LYS A 399 -19.50 4.22 6.87
CA LYS A 399 -18.49 3.19 6.76
C LYS A 399 -18.47 2.73 5.30
N VAL A 400 -17.31 2.68 4.71
CA VAL A 400 -17.10 2.13 3.36
C VAL A 400 -16.48 0.75 3.54
N GLU A 401 -17.27 -0.28 3.37
CA GLU A 401 -16.85 -1.65 3.63
C GLU A 401 -16.58 -2.38 2.32
N ASP A 402 -15.32 -2.80 2.11
CA ASP A 402 -14.88 -3.57 0.95
C ASP A 402 -15.51 -4.97 0.97
N LEU A 403 -16.14 -5.35 -0.12
CA LEU A 403 -16.78 -6.67 -0.29
C LEU A 403 -15.85 -7.72 -0.91
N GLY A 404 -14.62 -7.33 -1.25
CA GLY A 404 -13.59 -8.22 -1.76
C GLY A 404 -13.68 -8.54 -3.27
N ASP A 405 -14.62 -7.91 -3.97
CA ASP A 405 -14.85 -8.07 -5.42
C ASP A 405 -14.70 -6.75 -6.20
N ASP A 406 -13.86 -5.85 -5.67
CA ASP A 406 -13.65 -4.47 -6.16
C ASP A 406 -14.88 -3.57 -5.96
N THR A 407 -15.86 -4.01 -5.18
CA THR A 407 -17.03 -3.23 -4.78
C THR A 407 -17.05 -2.99 -3.28
N ASN A 408 -17.79 -1.97 -2.88
CA ASN A 408 -17.99 -1.58 -1.49
C ASN A 408 -19.49 -1.46 -1.20
N ARG A 409 -19.87 -1.64 0.07
CA ARG A 409 -21.14 -1.13 0.58
C ARG A 409 -20.89 0.11 1.44
N LEU A 410 -21.77 1.09 1.30
CA LEU A 410 -21.72 2.31 2.10
C LEU A 410 -22.76 2.18 3.20
N VAL A 411 -22.29 2.01 4.44
CA VAL A 411 -23.12 1.77 5.63
C VAL A 411 -23.22 3.06 6.44
N ASN A 412 -24.43 3.57 6.62
CA ASN A 412 -24.65 4.77 7.44
C ASN A 412 -24.39 4.48 8.93
N VAL A 413 -23.62 5.33 9.58
CA VAL A 413 -23.19 5.13 10.99
C VAL A 413 -24.36 5.23 11.96
N ALA A 414 -25.32 6.12 11.70
CA ALA A 414 -26.47 6.30 12.60
C ALA A 414 -27.46 5.14 12.55
N THR A 415 -27.66 4.55 11.35
CA THR A 415 -28.77 3.61 11.13
C THR A 415 -28.33 2.18 10.92
N GLY A 416 -27.05 1.95 10.55
CA GLY A 416 -26.53 0.65 10.17
C GLY A 416 -27.05 0.15 8.83
N LYS A 417 -27.85 0.95 8.12
CA LYS A 417 -28.39 0.63 6.79
C LYS A 417 -27.44 1.06 5.69
N VAL A 418 -27.67 0.51 4.47
CA VAL A 418 -26.78 0.75 3.35
C VAL A 418 -27.42 1.65 2.30
N MET A 419 -26.58 2.31 1.53
CA MET A 419 -26.97 3.05 0.33
C MET A 419 -27.56 2.07 -0.71
N ASP A 420 -28.71 2.40 -1.30
CA ASP A 420 -29.51 1.50 -2.14
C ASP A 420 -30.12 2.28 -3.31
N VAL A 421 -30.03 1.72 -4.52
CA VAL A 421 -30.77 2.24 -5.68
C VAL A 421 -32.19 1.70 -5.67
N ALA A 422 -33.18 2.58 -5.58
CA ALA A 422 -34.58 2.22 -5.44
C ALA A 422 -35.04 1.26 -6.52
N GLY A 423 -35.57 0.09 -6.11
CA GLY A 423 -36.08 -0.93 -7.01
C GLY A 423 -35.07 -1.49 -8.00
N CYS A 424 -33.76 -1.27 -7.81
CA CYS A 424 -32.73 -1.63 -8.78
C CYS A 424 -32.99 -1.06 -10.20
N SER A 425 -33.74 0.01 -10.34
CA SER A 425 -34.05 0.61 -11.62
C SER A 425 -32.80 1.18 -12.31
N ALA A 426 -32.66 0.93 -13.61
CA ALA A 426 -31.54 1.49 -14.38
C ALA A 426 -31.87 2.86 -15.01
N ALA A 427 -33.01 3.46 -14.70
CA ALA A 427 -33.39 4.78 -15.24
C ALA A 427 -32.53 5.91 -14.60
N ASP A 428 -32.23 6.95 -15.40
CA ASP A 428 -31.72 8.20 -14.84
C ASP A 428 -32.77 8.84 -13.95
N GLY A 429 -32.34 9.44 -12.84
CA GLY A 429 -33.23 10.04 -11.86
C GLY A 429 -33.80 9.05 -10.85
N THR A 430 -33.42 7.76 -10.90
CA THR A 430 -33.83 6.82 -9.86
C THR A 430 -33.24 7.24 -8.50
N ASP A 431 -34.11 7.28 -7.50
CA ASP A 431 -33.82 7.68 -6.15
C ASP A 431 -32.73 6.80 -5.51
N ILE A 432 -31.80 7.41 -4.78
CA ILE A 432 -30.86 6.75 -3.90
C ILE A 432 -31.31 6.95 -2.45
N ARG A 433 -31.58 5.85 -1.77
CA ARG A 433 -32.11 5.80 -0.41
C ARG A 433 -31.29 4.89 0.48
N GLN A 434 -31.58 4.84 1.76
CA GLN A 434 -31.07 3.78 2.61
C GLN A 434 -31.98 2.57 2.63
N TRP A 435 -31.42 1.39 2.80
CA TRP A 435 -32.14 0.13 2.91
C TRP A 435 -31.37 -0.88 3.79
N SER A 436 -32.09 -1.88 4.31
CA SER A 436 -31.48 -3.03 4.94
C SER A 436 -30.56 -3.77 3.94
N TRP A 437 -29.43 -4.31 4.40
CA TRP A 437 -28.50 -5.02 3.54
C TRP A 437 -29.09 -6.32 2.98
N LEU A 438 -29.23 -6.41 1.67
CA LEU A 438 -29.76 -7.56 0.93
C LEU A 438 -28.69 -8.30 0.13
N ASN A 439 -27.45 -7.82 0.14
CA ASN A 439 -26.31 -8.36 -0.62
C ASN A 439 -26.57 -8.47 -2.13
N ASN A 440 -27.33 -7.55 -2.72
CA ASN A 440 -27.56 -7.46 -4.15
C ASN A 440 -26.71 -6.35 -4.80
N LYS A 441 -26.62 -6.36 -6.13
CA LYS A 441 -25.78 -5.43 -6.89
C LYS A 441 -26.24 -3.96 -6.80
N CYS A 442 -27.50 -3.70 -6.42
CA CYS A 442 -28.06 -2.35 -6.29
C CYS A 442 -27.55 -1.64 -5.03
N GLN A 443 -26.96 -2.41 -4.09
CA GLN A 443 -26.38 -1.94 -2.86
C GLN A 443 -24.84 -1.99 -2.87
N ARG A 444 -24.25 -2.32 -4.03
CA ARG A 444 -22.79 -2.42 -4.20
C ARG A 444 -22.30 -1.29 -5.09
N TYR A 445 -21.20 -0.68 -4.70
CA TYR A 445 -20.66 0.49 -5.37
C TYR A 445 -19.15 0.37 -5.56
N ARG A 446 -18.68 0.82 -6.71
CA ARG A 446 -17.26 1.09 -6.92
C ARG A 446 -16.98 2.57 -6.67
N LEU A 447 -15.92 2.84 -5.94
CA LEU A 447 -15.37 4.19 -5.79
C LEU A 447 -14.29 4.36 -6.85
N VAL A 448 -14.56 5.21 -7.84
CA VAL A 448 -13.65 5.41 -8.98
C VAL A 448 -13.06 6.80 -8.89
N PHE A 449 -11.75 6.89 -8.84
CA PHE A 449 -11.04 8.17 -8.75
C PHE A 449 -11.35 9.06 -9.95
N THR A 450 -11.50 10.35 -9.72
CA THR A 450 -11.71 11.38 -10.74
C THR A 450 -10.53 12.35 -10.77
N ALA A 451 -10.26 12.95 -11.89
CA ALA A 451 -9.02 13.63 -12.27
C ALA A 451 -8.54 14.82 -11.39
N SER A 452 -9.04 15.04 -10.19
CA SER A 452 -8.54 16.09 -9.31
C SER A 452 -8.92 15.91 -7.84
N GLY A 453 -7.88 15.86 -7.00
CA GLY A 453 -7.91 16.14 -5.59
C GLY A 453 -8.88 15.32 -4.74
N ASP A 454 -8.58 14.05 -4.46
CA ASP A 454 -9.32 13.19 -3.53
C ASP A 454 -10.83 13.01 -3.84
N HIS A 455 -11.26 13.26 -5.09
CA HIS A 455 -12.64 13.09 -5.50
C HIS A 455 -12.85 11.76 -6.23
N VAL A 456 -13.97 11.12 -5.93
CA VAL A 456 -14.42 9.88 -6.57
C VAL A 456 -15.81 10.07 -7.17
N ARG A 457 -16.12 9.27 -8.18
CA ARG A 457 -17.52 8.96 -8.55
C ARG A 457 -17.92 7.66 -7.86
N ILE A 458 -19.12 7.61 -7.34
CA ILE A 458 -19.71 6.46 -6.64
C ILE A 458 -20.57 5.73 -7.67
N VAL A 459 -20.05 4.63 -8.22
CA VAL A 459 -20.66 3.89 -9.35
C VAL A 459 -21.42 2.69 -8.83
N ASN A 460 -22.72 2.61 -9.08
CA ASN A 460 -23.52 1.44 -8.73
C ASN A 460 -23.16 0.23 -9.60
N GLU A 461 -23.00 -0.96 -9.00
CA GLU A 461 -22.60 -2.18 -9.73
C GLU A 461 -23.68 -2.68 -10.69
N ALA A 462 -24.95 -2.58 -10.32
CA ALA A 462 -26.04 -3.10 -11.14
C ALA A 462 -26.28 -2.26 -12.39
N THR A 463 -26.19 -0.93 -12.24
CA THR A 463 -26.65 0.01 -13.28
C THR A 463 -25.52 0.68 -14.04
N GLY A 464 -24.28 0.67 -13.47
CA GLY A 464 -23.15 1.43 -14.00
C GLY A 464 -23.29 2.95 -13.87
N LYS A 465 -24.39 3.44 -13.29
CA LYS A 465 -24.66 4.86 -13.07
C LYS A 465 -24.02 5.36 -11.77
N VAL A 466 -23.98 6.68 -11.60
CA VAL A 466 -23.27 7.31 -10.48
C VAL A 466 -24.24 8.07 -9.56
N ALA A 467 -23.84 8.24 -8.30
CA ALA A 467 -24.55 9.12 -7.37
C ALA A 467 -24.41 10.57 -7.83
N ASP A 468 -25.54 11.23 -8.04
CA ASP A 468 -25.70 12.54 -8.65
C ASP A 468 -26.56 13.44 -7.75
N VAL A 469 -26.10 14.65 -7.48
CA VAL A 469 -26.94 15.66 -6.84
C VAL A 469 -27.88 16.23 -7.89
N ALA A 470 -29.18 16.07 -7.66
CA ALA A 470 -30.21 16.45 -8.61
C ALA A 470 -30.06 17.88 -9.14
N ASP A 471 -30.02 18.00 -10.46
CA ASP A 471 -29.90 19.26 -11.19
C ASP A 471 -28.74 20.17 -10.77
N CYS A 472 -27.68 19.56 -10.21
CA CYS A 472 -26.53 20.27 -9.61
C CYS A 472 -26.95 21.32 -8.55
N GLY A 473 -28.06 21.10 -7.87
CA GLY A 473 -28.56 21.99 -6.83
C GLY A 473 -27.56 22.14 -5.68
N THR A 474 -27.53 23.33 -5.04
CA THR A 474 -26.64 23.60 -3.90
C THR A 474 -27.39 23.82 -2.59
N ALA A 475 -28.71 23.70 -2.59
CA ALA A 475 -29.54 23.86 -1.40
C ALA A 475 -29.45 22.65 -0.46
N ASN A 476 -29.73 22.86 0.83
CA ASN A 476 -29.97 21.76 1.76
C ASN A 476 -31.24 21.02 1.35
N GLY A 477 -31.23 19.68 1.46
CA GLY A 477 -32.34 18.82 1.04
C GLY A 477 -32.40 18.55 -0.46
N THR A 478 -31.44 19.03 -1.26
CA THR A 478 -31.38 18.62 -2.66
C THR A 478 -31.12 17.12 -2.73
N ASP A 479 -31.97 16.43 -3.49
CA ASP A 479 -31.99 14.98 -3.60
C ASP A 479 -30.70 14.41 -4.20
N VAL A 480 -30.34 13.19 -3.79
CA VAL A 480 -29.27 12.42 -4.40
C VAL A 480 -29.87 11.20 -5.09
N ARG A 481 -29.73 11.18 -6.40
CA ARG A 481 -30.28 10.17 -7.31
C ARG A 481 -29.15 9.48 -8.07
N GLN A 482 -29.41 8.43 -8.78
CA GLN A 482 -28.45 7.93 -9.77
C GLN A 482 -28.65 8.61 -11.14
N TRP A 483 -27.52 8.82 -11.83
CA TRP A 483 -27.55 9.39 -13.19
C TRP A 483 -26.41 8.83 -14.04
N THR A 484 -26.55 8.91 -15.35
CA THR A 484 -25.45 8.65 -16.28
C THR A 484 -24.27 9.56 -15.99
N TRP A 485 -23.04 9.02 -16.03
CA TRP A 485 -21.83 9.81 -15.77
C TRP A 485 -21.63 10.91 -16.82
N LEU A 486 -21.64 12.15 -16.39
CA LEU A 486 -21.47 13.36 -17.22
C LEU A 486 -20.13 14.07 -16.95
N ASN A 487 -19.33 13.57 -16.02
CA ASN A 487 -18.07 14.19 -15.59
C ASN A 487 -18.24 15.64 -15.07
N ASN A 488 -19.36 15.96 -14.48
CA ASN A 488 -19.59 17.25 -13.82
C ASN A 488 -19.29 17.16 -12.31
N THR A 489 -19.18 18.31 -11.64
CA THR A 489 -18.81 18.38 -10.22
C THR A 489 -19.91 17.87 -9.28
N CYS A 490 -21.18 17.80 -9.73
CA CYS A 490 -22.34 17.31 -8.95
C CYS A 490 -22.29 15.81 -8.72
N GLN A 491 -21.51 15.08 -9.55
CA GLN A 491 -21.33 13.63 -9.52
C GLN A 491 -20.01 13.23 -8.86
N GLN A 492 -19.29 14.19 -8.28
CA GLN A 492 -17.97 13.95 -7.68
C GLN A 492 -18.01 14.21 -6.18
N TRP A 493 -17.46 13.28 -5.43
CA TRP A 493 -17.52 13.24 -3.98
C TRP A 493 -16.13 13.07 -3.38
N ARG A 494 -15.82 13.84 -2.35
CA ARG A 494 -14.59 13.68 -1.57
C ARG A 494 -14.88 12.85 -0.33
N LEU A 495 -14.08 11.81 -0.10
CA LEU A 495 -14.10 11.04 1.12
C LEU A 495 -13.23 11.73 2.17
N VAL A 496 -13.86 12.33 3.16
CA VAL A 496 -13.18 12.98 4.28
C VAL A 496 -13.19 12.02 5.47
N PRO A 497 -12.02 11.60 5.97
CA PRO A 497 -11.93 10.72 7.14
C PRO A 497 -12.69 11.28 8.33
N ALA A 498 -13.44 10.42 9.04
CA ALA A 498 -14.17 10.74 10.25
C ALA A 498 -13.87 9.71 11.36
N THR A 499 -13.71 10.18 12.57
CA THR A 499 -13.44 9.36 13.75
C THR A 499 -14.69 9.17 14.59
#